data_91ae9d4d84752e862540fff25a8f1eb2
#
_entry.id   91ae9d4d84752e862540fff25a8f1eb2
#
_cell.length_a   1.000
_cell.length_b   1.000
_cell.length_c   1.000
_cell.angle_alpha   90.00
_cell.angle_beta   90.00
_cell.angle_gamma   90.00
#
_symmetry.space_group_name_H-M   'P 1'
#
loop_
_entity.id
_entity.type
_entity.pdbx_description
1 polymer ?
#
loop_
_entity_poly.entity_id
_entity_poly.type
_entity_poly.pdbx_seq_one_letter_code
_entity_poly.pdbx_strand_id
1 'polypeptide(L)'
;MLTIKLPDGNNISFKSKITGIQIAEKISKSLSKQALIMSVDGELKDLNYLVEKNCSIKIFTSKDNEALDIIRHDTAHILAMAVQELFPGTQVTIGPVIDNGFYYDFAKKESFTQEDLNSIEKRMLEIVERDEPTRREVWERDKAINHFKKNGELYKAEIIQGISK
;
A
#
# COMPACT_ATOMS: atom_id res chain seq x y z
N MET A 1 -9.65 4.44 29.40
CA MET A 1 -9.66 3.04 28.91
C MET A 1 -10.27 3.07 27.52
N LEU A 2 -9.62 2.49 26.54
CA LEU A 2 -10.05 2.44 25.14
C LEU A 2 -10.79 1.12 24.91
N THR A 3 -12.01 1.17 24.40
CA THR A 3 -12.82 -0.03 24.12
C THR A 3 -13.02 -0.19 22.63
N ILE A 4 -12.65 -1.35 22.10
CA ILE A 4 -12.78 -1.75 20.70
C ILE A 4 -13.90 -2.79 20.60
N LYS A 5 -14.89 -2.51 19.74
CA LYS A 5 -15.96 -3.45 19.41
C LYS A 5 -15.56 -4.27 18.20
N LEU A 6 -15.63 -5.60 18.31
CA LEU A 6 -15.32 -6.53 17.22
C LEU A 6 -16.60 -6.93 16.45
N PRO A 7 -16.45 -7.49 15.21
CA PRO A 7 -17.58 -7.90 14.39
C PRO A 7 -18.49 -8.98 15.02
N ASP A 8 -17.94 -9.81 15.89
CA ASP A 8 -18.67 -10.84 16.64
C ASP A 8 -19.47 -10.30 17.84
N GLY A 9 -19.42 -8.97 18.05
CA GLY A 9 -20.09 -8.28 19.16
C GLY A 9 -19.27 -8.20 20.45
N ASN A 10 -18.13 -8.86 20.53
CA ASN A 10 -17.24 -8.80 21.68
C ASN A 10 -16.55 -7.44 21.78
N ASN A 11 -16.16 -7.07 23.00
CA ASN A 11 -15.41 -5.86 23.28
C ASN A 11 -14.05 -6.22 23.87
N ILE A 12 -13.01 -5.55 23.38
CA ILE A 12 -11.64 -5.65 23.93
C ILE A 12 -11.24 -4.26 24.45
N SER A 13 -10.71 -4.22 25.68
CA SER A 13 -10.29 -2.97 26.31
C SER A 13 -8.79 -2.85 26.40
N PHE A 14 -8.28 -1.64 26.18
CA PHE A 14 -6.85 -1.29 26.24
C PHE A 14 -6.64 -0.10 27.19
N LYS A 15 -5.47 -0.05 27.81
CA LYS A 15 -5.14 1.04 28.77
C LYS A 15 -4.73 2.34 28.05
N SER A 16 -4.26 2.24 26.81
CA SER A 16 -3.73 3.36 26.01
C SER A 16 -4.14 3.23 24.54
N LYS A 17 -3.78 4.22 23.74
CA LYS A 17 -3.82 4.17 22.28
C LYS A 17 -3.14 2.90 21.75
N ILE A 18 -3.63 2.35 20.66
CA ILE A 18 -3.17 1.06 20.13
C ILE A 18 -3.24 1.02 18.61
N THR A 19 -2.35 0.28 17.97
CA THR A 19 -2.35 0.08 16.51
C THR A 19 -3.19 -1.14 16.11
N GLY A 20 -3.60 -1.18 14.84
CA GLY A 20 -4.34 -2.32 14.28
C GLY A 20 -3.59 -3.64 14.41
N ILE A 21 -2.28 -3.64 14.18
CA ILE A 21 -1.45 -4.85 14.33
C ILE A 21 -1.47 -5.36 15.78
N GLN A 22 -1.37 -4.48 16.77
CA GLN A 22 -1.44 -4.84 18.18
C GLN A 22 -2.83 -5.34 18.59
N ILE A 23 -3.90 -4.82 17.96
CA ILE A 23 -5.26 -5.34 18.14
C ILE A 23 -5.35 -6.76 17.58
N ALA A 24 -4.85 -6.99 16.36
CA ALA A 24 -4.80 -8.32 15.74
C ALA A 24 -4.01 -9.33 16.60
N GLU A 25 -2.86 -8.94 17.14
CA GLU A 25 -2.05 -9.75 18.07
C GLU A 25 -2.82 -10.12 19.35
N LYS A 26 -3.58 -9.16 19.89
CA LYS A 26 -4.39 -9.40 21.09
C LYS A 26 -5.53 -10.37 20.83
N ILE A 27 -6.08 -10.39 19.61
CA ILE A 27 -7.12 -11.35 19.22
C ILE A 27 -6.48 -12.74 19.03
N SER A 28 -5.48 -12.86 18.16
CA SER A 28 -4.69 -14.09 18.01
C SER A 28 -3.40 -13.84 17.24
N LYS A 29 -2.34 -14.64 17.54
CA LYS A 29 -1.09 -14.65 16.78
C LYS A 29 -1.26 -15.08 15.31
N SER A 30 -2.26 -15.91 15.02
CA SER A 30 -2.57 -16.31 13.65
C SER A 30 -3.16 -15.15 12.86
N LEU A 31 -4.08 -14.39 13.47
CA LEU A 31 -4.69 -13.23 12.83
C LEU A 31 -3.64 -12.14 12.54
N SER A 32 -2.76 -11.84 13.49
CA SER A 32 -1.74 -10.80 13.28
C SER A 32 -0.79 -11.10 12.11
N LYS A 33 -0.50 -12.38 11.85
CA LYS A 33 0.33 -12.81 10.71
C LYS A 33 -0.40 -12.73 9.37
N GLN A 34 -1.73 -12.75 9.36
CA GLN A 34 -2.55 -12.75 8.16
C GLN A 34 -3.24 -11.41 7.91
N ALA A 35 -3.21 -10.51 8.89
CA ALA A 35 -3.82 -9.20 8.82
C ALA A 35 -3.11 -8.34 7.76
N LEU A 36 -3.88 -7.72 6.87
CA LEU A 36 -3.37 -6.85 5.80
C LEU A 36 -3.83 -5.41 5.99
N ILE A 37 -5.09 -5.21 6.41
CA ILE A 37 -5.71 -3.91 6.61
C ILE A 37 -6.79 -4.03 7.68
N MET A 38 -7.24 -2.91 8.22
CA MET A 38 -8.41 -2.87 9.12
C MET A 38 -9.42 -1.81 8.68
N SER A 39 -10.66 -1.91 9.15
CA SER A 39 -11.58 -0.79 9.16
C SER A 39 -11.77 -0.26 10.58
N VAL A 40 -11.86 1.06 10.69
CA VAL A 40 -12.18 1.79 11.92
C VAL A 40 -13.50 2.52 11.67
N ASP A 41 -14.57 2.13 12.34
CA ASP A 41 -15.94 2.63 12.13
C ASP A 41 -16.37 2.60 10.65
N GLY A 42 -15.96 1.56 9.91
CA GLY A 42 -16.27 1.35 8.49
C GLY A 42 -15.28 1.99 7.50
N GLU A 43 -14.34 2.82 7.96
CA GLU A 43 -13.30 3.42 7.10
C GLU A 43 -12.04 2.59 7.11
N LEU A 44 -11.50 2.25 5.93
CA LEU A 44 -10.26 1.47 5.80
C LEU A 44 -9.06 2.27 6.30
N LYS A 45 -8.23 1.61 7.11
CA LYS A 45 -7.01 2.16 7.71
C LYS A 45 -5.90 1.12 7.68
N ASP A 46 -4.67 1.61 7.49
CA ASP A 46 -3.46 0.81 7.66
C ASP A 46 -3.37 0.20 9.06
N LEU A 47 -2.74 -0.97 9.19
CA LEU A 47 -2.57 -1.64 10.49
C LEU A 47 -1.69 -0.85 11.48
N ASN A 48 -0.86 0.07 10.99
CA ASN A 48 -0.07 0.97 11.84
C ASN A 48 -0.85 2.22 12.28
N TYR A 49 -2.09 2.42 11.78
CA TYR A 49 -2.93 3.53 12.23
C TYR A 49 -3.18 3.44 13.74
N LEU A 50 -2.98 4.57 14.42
CA LEU A 50 -3.13 4.67 15.87
C LEU A 50 -4.58 4.96 16.24
N VAL A 51 -5.23 3.98 16.85
CA VAL A 51 -6.59 4.10 17.38
C VAL A 51 -6.53 4.80 18.74
N GLU A 52 -7.22 5.93 18.86
CA GLU A 52 -7.15 6.80 20.04
C GLU A 52 -8.45 6.89 20.82
N LYS A 53 -9.58 6.49 20.22
CA LYS A 53 -10.92 6.56 20.80
C LYS A 53 -11.71 5.26 20.61
N ASN A 54 -12.74 5.07 21.40
CA ASN A 54 -13.65 3.93 21.25
C ASN A 54 -14.20 3.88 19.83
N CYS A 55 -14.16 2.71 19.22
CA CYS A 55 -14.61 2.50 17.83
C CYS A 55 -14.92 1.02 17.58
N SER A 56 -15.52 0.75 16.42
CA SER A 56 -15.67 -0.61 15.88
C SER A 56 -14.51 -0.91 14.95
N ILE A 57 -13.92 -2.10 15.07
CA ILE A 57 -12.80 -2.52 14.22
C ILE A 57 -13.10 -3.89 13.61
N LYS A 58 -12.83 -4.01 12.31
CA LYS A 58 -12.74 -5.29 11.58
C LYS A 58 -11.34 -5.40 10.97
N ILE A 59 -10.67 -6.52 11.20
CA ILE A 59 -9.37 -6.86 10.58
C ILE A 59 -9.66 -7.69 9.33
N PHE A 60 -8.99 -7.36 8.24
CA PHE A 60 -9.10 -8.06 6.97
C PHE A 60 -7.80 -8.81 6.66
N THR A 61 -7.98 -9.96 6.04
CA THR A 61 -6.91 -10.87 5.61
C THR A 61 -6.97 -11.08 4.11
N SER A 62 -6.03 -11.82 3.52
CA SER A 62 -6.05 -12.17 2.10
C SER A 62 -7.30 -12.94 1.62
N LYS A 63 -8.17 -13.37 2.54
CA LYS A 63 -9.44 -14.04 2.23
C LYS A 63 -10.61 -13.08 2.06
N ASP A 64 -10.42 -11.82 2.42
CA ASP A 64 -11.43 -10.78 2.35
C ASP A 64 -11.30 -9.98 1.06
N ASN A 65 -12.40 -9.66 0.40
CA ASN A 65 -12.39 -8.91 -0.86
C ASN A 65 -11.79 -7.51 -0.71
N GLU A 66 -12.01 -6.87 0.44
CA GLU A 66 -11.46 -5.55 0.75
C GLU A 66 -9.91 -5.55 0.76
N ALA A 67 -9.29 -6.67 1.11
CA ALA A 67 -7.85 -6.82 1.08
C ALA A 67 -7.31 -7.08 -0.35
N LEU A 68 -8.12 -7.63 -1.25
CA LEU A 68 -7.69 -7.95 -2.61
C LEU A 68 -7.29 -6.69 -3.39
N ASP A 69 -8.03 -5.61 -3.24
CA ASP A 69 -7.71 -4.33 -3.90
C ASP A 69 -6.41 -3.73 -3.38
N ILE A 70 -6.13 -3.90 -2.09
CA ILE A 70 -4.84 -3.50 -1.49
C ILE A 70 -3.69 -4.33 -2.06
N ILE A 71 -3.85 -5.65 -2.12
CA ILE A 71 -2.84 -6.55 -2.71
C ILE A 71 -2.56 -6.17 -4.17
N ARG A 72 -3.59 -5.89 -4.96
CA ARG A 72 -3.45 -5.45 -6.36
C ARG A 72 -2.69 -4.13 -6.46
N HIS A 73 -3.05 -3.17 -5.62
CA HIS A 73 -2.40 -1.86 -5.57
C HIS A 73 -0.91 -1.97 -5.20
N ASP A 74 -0.59 -2.72 -4.16
CA ASP A 74 0.79 -2.95 -3.74
C ASP A 74 1.59 -3.72 -4.81
N THR A 75 0.95 -4.69 -5.48
CA THR A 75 1.58 -5.40 -6.60
C THR A 75 1.89 -4.45 -7.76
N ALA A 76 1.03 -3.47 -8.03
CA ALA A 76 1.31 -2.44 -9.04
C ALA A 76 2.52 -1.57 -8.65
N HIS A 77 2.70 -1.23 -7.37
CA HIS A 77 3.90 -0.54 -6.89
C HIS A 77 5.16 -1.40 -7.03
N ILE A 78 5.09 -2.68 -6.68
CA ILE A 78 6.22 -3.62 -6.84
C ILE A 78 6.60 -3.77 -8.32
N LEU A 79 5.62 -3.83 -9.22
CA LEU A 79 5.85 -3.82 -10.66
C LEU A 79 6.60 -2.54 -11.10
N ALA A 80 6.16 -1.37 -10.65
CA ALA A 80 6.81 -0.10 -10.96
C ALA A 80 8.26 -0.06 -10.45
N MET A 81 8.52 -0.54 -9.23
CA MET A 81 9.86 -0.66 -8.67
C MET A 81 10.74 -1.57 -9.52
N ALA A 82 10.25 -2.76 -9.88
CA ALA A 82 10.98 -3.72 -10.70
C ALA A 82 11.35 -3.15 -12.08
N VAL A 83 10.40 -2.47 -12.73
CA VAL A 83 10.65 -1.81 -14.02
C VAL A 83 11.69 -0.70 -13.90
N GLN A 84 11.61 0.16 -12.87
CA GLN A 84 12.59 1.22 -12.66
C GLN A 84 13.99 0.70 -12.33
N GLU A 85 14.11 -0.42 -11.61
CA GLU A 85 15.41 -1.06 -11.31
C GLU A 85 16.04 -1.71 -12.56
N LEU A 86 15.25 -2.36 -13.41
CA LEU A 86 15.74 -3.05 -14.60
C LEU A 86 15.94 -2.12 -15.79
N PHE A 87 15.13 -1.07 -15.91
CA PHE A 87 15.12 -0.13 -17.03
C PHE A 87 15.25 1.31 -16.53
N PRO A 88 16.44 1.73 -16.08
CA PRO A 88 16.66 3.09 -15.57
C PRO A 88 16.24 4.15 -16.59
N GLY A 89 15.56 5.19 -16.12
CA GLY A 89 15.02 6.27 -16.96
C GLY A 89 13.62 6.01 -17.52
N THR A 90 13.04 4.81 -17.32
CA THR A 90 11.64 4.57 -17.62
C THR A 90 10.76 5.43 -16.70
N GLN A 91 9.87 6.22 -17.30
CA GLN A 91 8.93 7.03 -16.54
C GLN A 91 7.75 6.17 -16.11
N VAL A 92 7.44 6.22 -14.82
CA VAL A 92 6.22 5.61 -14.28
C VAL A 92 5.11 6.65 -14.22
N THR A 93 3.89 6.25 -14.54
CA THR A 93 2.72 7.11 -14.52
C THR A 93 1.77 6.70 -13.40
N ILE A 94 0.66 6.07 -13.75
CA ILE A 94 -0.33 5.56 -12.82
C ILE A 94 -0.58 4.06 -13.07
N GLY A 95 -0.91 3.35 -12.00
CA GLY A 95 -1.24 1.93 -12.04
C GLY A 95 -2.52 1.65 -11.26
N PRO A 96 -3.71 1.99 -11.80
CA PRO A 96 -4.96 1.80 -11.09
C PRO A 96 -5.33 0.33 -10.96
N VAL A 97 -5.98 -0.01 -9.85
CA VAL A 97 -6.68 -1.28 -9.68
C VAL A 97 -7.94 -1.28 -10.54
N ILE A 98 -8.24 -2.42 -11.14
CA ILE A 98 -9.44 -2.70 -11.94
C ILE A 98 -10.13 -3.96 -11.42
N ASP A 99 -11.35 -4.25 -11.88
CA ASP A 99 -12.18 -5.38 -11.37
C ASP A 99 -11.44 -6.71 -11.33
N ASN A 100 -10.61 -7.01 -12.34
CA ASN A 100 -9.93 -8.30 -12.47
C ASN A 100 -8.39 -8.20 -12.37
N GLY A 101 -7.85 -7.13 -11.75
CA GLY A 101 -6.41 -6.96 -11.64
C GLY A 101 -5.98 -5.50 -11.49
N PHE A 102 -4.92 -5.16 -12.17
CA PHE A 102 -4.41 -3.80 -12.31
C PHE A 102 -3.70 -3.69 -13.67
N TYR A 103 -3.45 -2.48 -14.12
CA TYR A 103 -2.50 -2.20 -15.19
C TYR A 103 -1.55 -1.09 -14.74
N TYR A 104 -0.45 -0.91 -15.48
CA TYR A 104 0.50 0.15 -15.21
C TYR A 104 1.06 0.68 -16.52
N ASP A 105 1.00 1.99 -16.70
CA ASP A 105 1.55 2.65 -17.89
C ASP A 105 2.98 3.10 -17.63
N PHE A 106 3.87 2.73 -18.57
CA PHE A 106 5.27 3.10 -18.55
C PHE A 106 5.64 3.85 -19.83
N ALA A 107 6.32 4.98 -19.69
CA ALA A 107 6.92 5.66 -20.84
C ALA A 107 8.38 5.20 -21.01
N LYS A 108 8.57 4.33 -21.98
CA LYS A 108 9.87 3.76 -22.41
C LYS A 108 9.98 3.90 -23.92
N LYS A 109 11.20 4.12 -24.46
CA LYS A 109 11.41 4.29 -25.91
C LYS A 109 11.05 3.04 -26.72
N GLU A 110 11.41 1.87 -26.21
CA GLU A 110 11.16 0.59 -26.83
C GLU A 110 10.11 -0.19 -26.05
N SER A 111 9.25 -0.93 -26.74
CA SER A 111 8.27 -1.81 -26.10
C SER A 111 8.95 -2.91 -25.30
N PHE A 112 8.29 -3.40 -24.25
CA PHE A 112 8.75 -4.58 -23.52
C PHE A 112 8.66 -5.83 -24.38
N THR A 113 9.72 -6.65 -24.32
CA THR A 113 9.74 -7.99 -24.91
C THR A 113 9.24 -9.04 -23.93
N GLN A 114 9.01 -10.27 -24.40
CA GLN A 114 8.66 -11.38 -23.50
C GLN A 114 9.79 -11.70 -22.49
N GLU A 115 11.04 -11.52 -22.88
CA GLU A 115 12.19 -11.71 -22.00
C GLU A 115 12.25 -10.63 -20.91
N ASP A 116 11.89 -9.38 -21.27
CA ASP A 116 11.75 -8.30 -20.30
C ASP A 116 10.68 -8.63 -19.26
N LEU A 117 9.52 -9.14 -19.69
CA LEU A 117 8.43 -9.51 -18.77
C LEU A 117 8.86 -10.60 -17.78
N ASN A 118 9.57 -11.62 -18.25
CA ASN A 118 10.12 -12.67 -17.38
C ASN A 118 11.14 -12.11 -16.37
N SER A 119 11.96 -11.16 -16.81
CA SER A 119 12.94 -10.50 -15.95
C SER A 119 12.27 -9.59 -14.91
N ILE A 120 11.19 -8.90 -15.29
CA ILE A 120 10.40 -8.07 -14.41
C ILE A 120 9.74 -8.94 -13.33
N GLU A 121 9.09 -10.05 -13.70
CA GLU A 121 8.46 -10.96 -12.74
C GLU A 121 9.47 -11.49 -11.72
N LYS A 122 10.64 -11.92 -12.18
CA LYS A 122 11.73 -12.35 -11.28
C LYS A 122 12.15 -11.24 -10.33
N ARG A 123 12.32 -10.01 -10.84
CA ARG A 123 12.69 -8.86 -10.02
C ARG A 123 11.60 -8.50 -8.99
N MET A 124 10.33 -8.61 -9.36
CA MET A 124 9.22 -8.41 -8.43
C MET A 124 9.31 -9.38 -7.24
N LEU A 125 9.60 -10.66 -7.49
CA LEU A 125 9.78 -11.65 -6.42
C LEU A 125 10.98 -11.30 -5.53
N GLU A 126 12.11 -10.88 -6.12
CA GLU A 126 13.28 -10.43 -5.36
C GLU A 126 12.97 -9.21 -4.48
N ILE A 127 12.14 -8.26 -4.95
CA ILE A 127 11.71 -7.10 -4.17
C ILE A 127 10.82 -7.54 -3.00
N VAL A 128 9.89 -8.47 -3.21
CA VAL A 128 9.05 -9.02 -2.14
C VAL A 128 9.90 -9.72 -1.08
N GLU A 129 10.92 -10.49 -1.48
CA GLU A 129 11.83 -11.19 -0.56
C GLU A 129 12.69 -10.24 0.29
N ARG A 130 12.90 -8.99 -0.14
CA ARG A 130 13.62 -7.99 0.68
C ARG A 130 12.87 -7.61 1.96
N ASP A 131 11.54 -7.80 1.98
CA ASP A 131 10.66 -7.45 3.11
C ASP A 131 10.92 -6.05 3.69
N GLU A 132 11.09 -5.07 2.80
CA GLU A 132 11.43 -3.70 3.17
C GLU A 132 10.24 -2.99 3.82
N PRO A 133 10.41 -2.36 5.00
CA PRO A 133 9.32 -1.68 5.68
C PRO A 133 8.87 -0.43 4.91
N THR A 134 7.58 -0.30 4.70
CA THR A 134 6.98 0.89 4.11
C THR A 134 6.80 1.98 5.16
N ARG A 135 7.24 3.22 4.84
CA ARG A 135 7.08 4.39 5.69
C ARG A 135 6.23 5.45 4.98
N ARG A 136 5.14 5.88 5.63
CA ARG A 136 4.30 6.96 5.14
C ARG A 136 4.86 8.31 5.58
N GLU A 137 5.02 9.22 4.61
CA GLU A 137 5.37 10.62 4.85
C GLU A 137 4.34 11.56 4.20
N VAL A 138 4.07 12.69 4.85
CA VAL A 138 3.25 13.76 4.28
C VAL A 138 4.16 14.93 3.99
N TRP A 139 4.19 15.37 2.74
CA TRP A 139 5.05 16.44 2.28
C TRP A 139 4.25 17.63 1.77
N GLU A 140 4.81 18.81 1.97
CA GLU A 140 4.35 20.01 1.29
C GLU A 140 4.42 19.80 -0.23
N ARG A 141 3.40 20.31 -0.94
CA ARG A 141 3.23 20.12 -2.37
C ARG A 141 4.47 20.49 -3.19
N ASP A 142 5.00 21.69 -2.97
CA ASP A 142 6.16 22.19 -3.72
C ASP A 142 7.42 21.37 -3.43
N LYS A 143 7.59 20.92 -2.20
CA LYS A 143 8.66 19.99 -1.81
C LYS A 143 8.57 18.68 -2.57
N ALA A 144 7.37 18.10 -2.66
CA ALA A 144 7.12 16.85 -3.39
C ALA A 144 7.40 17.02 -4.89
N ILE A 145 6.89 18.09 -5.52
CA ILE A 145 7.12 18.40 -6.94
C ILE A 145 8.62 18.50 -7.22
N ASN A 146 9.36 19.27 -6.41
CA ASN A 146 10.79 19.45 -6.60
C ASN A 146 11.58 18.15 -6.42
N HIS A 147 11.18 17.32 -5.47
CA HIS A 147 11.79 16.00 -5.25
C HIS A 147 11.65 15.11 -6.49
N PHE A 148 10.44 14.96 -7.02
CA PHE A 148 10.20 14.11 -8.19
C PHE A 148 10.87 14.66 -9.45
N LYS A 149 10.88 15.98 -9.66
CA LYS A 149 11.63 16.61 -10.76
C LYS A 149 13.14 16.32 -10.67
N LYS A 150 13.71 16.43 -9.47
CA LYS A 150 15.14 16.16 -9.24
C LYS A 150 15.50 14.70 -9.51
N ASN A 151 14.59 13.78 -9.23
CA ASN A 151 14.76 12.35 -9.48
C ASN A 151 14.44 11.95 -10.93
N GLY A 152 14.09 12.90 -11.81
CA GLY A 152 13.74 12.64 -13.20
C GLY A 152 12.33 12.07 -13.40
N GLU A 153 11.51 11.99 -12.35
CA GLU A 153 10.14 11.46 -12.39
C GLU A 153 9.13 12.56 -12.78
N LEU A 154 9.20 13.01 -14.03
CA LEU A 154 8.48 14.19 -14.50
C LEU A 154 6.98 14.03 -14.48
N TYR A 155 6.45 12.85 -14.85
CA TYR A 155 5.00 12.58 -14.82
C TYR A 155 4.43 12.62 -13.40
N LYS A 156 5.15 12.09 -12.40
CA LYS A 156 4.73 12.22 -10.99
C LYS A 156 4.67 13.68 -10.54
N ALA A 157 5.66 14.47 -10.93
CA ALA A 157 5.66 15.91 -10.63
C ALA A 157 4.47 16.63 -11.28
N GLU A 158 4.13 16.29 -12.54
CA GLU A 158 2.98 16.84 -13.26
C GLU A 158 1.65 16.44 -12.61
N ILE A 159 1.48 15.18 -12.23
CA ILE A 159 0.28 14.70 -11.51
C ILE A 159 0.09 15.50 -10.23
N ILE A 160 1.14 15.69 -9.42
CA ILE A 160 1.07 16.47 -8.18
C ILE A 160 0.70 17.94 -8.46
N GLN A 161 1.20 18.52 -9.56
CA GLN A 161 0.82 19.88 -9.98
C GLN A 161 -0.67 20.00 -10.33
N GLY A 162 -1.26 18.94 -10.88
CA GLY A 162 -2.68 18.88 -11.25
C GLY A 162 -3.65 18.66 -10.09
N ILE A 163 -3.17 18.25 -8.89
CA ILE A 163 -4.04 18.06 -7.72
C ILE A 163 -4.56 19.43 -7.26
N SER A 164 -5.89 19.62 -7.21
CA SER A 164 -6.51 20.82 -6.64
C SER A 164 -6.15 20.97 -5.16
N LYS A 165 -6.04 22.24 -4.70
CA LYS A 165 -5.76 22.57 -3.29
C LYS A 165 -6.96 22.24 -2.41
#